data_59663254b3b7f50e9c33f4005f8722f8
#
_entry.id   59663254b3b7f50e9c33f4005f8722f8
#
_cell.length_a   1.000
_cell.length_b   1.000
_cell.length_c   1.000
_cell.angle_alpha   90.00
_cell.angle_beta   90.00
_cell.angle_gamma   90.00
#
_symmetry.space_group_name_H-M   'P 1'
#
loop_
_entity.id
_entity.type
_entity.pdbx_description
1 polymer ?
#
loop_
_entity_poly.entity_id
_entity_poly.type
_entity_poly.pdbx_seq_one_letter_code
_entity_poly.pdbx_strand_id
1 'polypeptide(L)'
;MSNLHISSDFSGLDALIPQGRRVFVVIDSNLKPFFGLFERYELIPIQTSEKVKTFATVEYIIEQLLERGADRNINADAIIAVYPFTPQPVISQAIISVSDVPVFVGVGGGITTDLCGFAASVYKRGIRFGFVPTTLLAQVDASIGGKNGVNFHAYKNMVGTITQPEWIYICTDALRTLSPREFRAGIAEVLKTFILFDAEYYRKAVDYFARMEAHLRKAGTCCGGECVYGQEELTEIIRKTALYKCAVVERDAFEKGERRLLNLGHTFAHAIEKNCPIMHGEAVA
;
A
#
# COMPACT_ATOMS: atom_id res chain seq x y z
N MET A 1 4.38 11.14 -9.57
CA MET A 1 4.81 9.82 -9.10
C MET A 1 4.96 9.85 -7.60
N SER A 2 4.67 8.76 -6.90
CA SER A 2 4.88 8.68 -5.44
C SER A 2 6.38 8.75 -5.12
N ASN A 3 6.74 9.46 -4.04
CA ASN A 3 8.10 9.41 -3.53
C ASN A 3 8.34 8.07 -2.84
N LEU A 4 9.24 7.25 -3.37
CA LEU A 4 9.57 5.95 -2.82
C LEU A 4 10.75 6.07 -1.84
N HIS A 5 10.53 5.71 -0.59
CA HIS A 5 11.54 5.66 0.46
C HIS A 5 11.73 4.21 0.91
N ILE A 6 12.97 3.75 0.94
CA ILE A 6 13.30 2.36 1.29
C ILE A 6 14.36 2.36 2.36
N SER A 7 14.05 1.75 3.50
CA SER A 7 14.90 1.66 4.68
C SER A 7 14.87 0.27 5.29
N SER A 8 15.84 -0.04 6.10
CA SER A 8 15.84 -1.24 6.95
C SER A 8 14.97 -1.08 8.19
N ASP A 9 14.72 0.15 8.65
CA ASP A 9 14.02 0.50 9.88
C ASP A 9 13.02 1.66 9.69
N PHE A 10 12.34 2.06 10.75
CA PHE A 10 11.33 3.12 10.76
C PHE A 10 11.88 4.53 11.07
N SER A 11 13.18 4.71 11.23
CA SER A 11 13.78 5.97 11.71
C SER A 11 13.50 7.18 10.81
N GLY A 12 13.37 6.96 9.50
CA GLY A 12 13.11 7.99 8.51
C GLY A 12 11.62 8.32 8.29
N LEU A 13 10.70 7.55 8.87
CA LEU A 13 9.27 7.70 8.59
C LEU A 13 8.70 9.06 8.99
N ASP A 14 9.12 9.55 10.15
CA ASP A 14 8.62 10.82 10.71
C ASP A 14 8.90 12.04 9.83
N ALA A 15 9.97 12.01 9.06
CA ALA A 15 10.31 13.08 8.13
C ALA A 15 9.32 13.20 6.95
N LEU A 16 8.58 12.13 6.65
CA LEU A 16 7.61 12.09 5.56
C LEU A 16 6.22 12.52 6.00
N ILE A 17 5.92 12.40 7.29
CA ILE A 17 4.62 12.75 7.84
C ILE A 17 4.59 14.25 8.13
N PRO A 18 3.67 15.02 7.51
CA PRO A 18 3.62 16.46 7.66
C PRO A 18 3.45 16.89 9.11
N GLN A 19 4.34 17.76 9.57
CA GLN A 19 4.25 18.36 10.92
C GLN A 19 3.07 19.35 11.00
N GLY A 20 2.45 19.43 12.20
CA GLY A 20 1.36 20.36 12.47
C GLY A 20 0.02 20.02 11.82
N ARG A 21 -0.10 18.84 11.22
CA ARG A 21 -1.36 18.34 10.64
C ARG A 21 -1.96 17.22 11.47
N ARG A 22 -3.28 17.09 11.39
CA ARG A 22 -3.95 15.89 11.88
C ARG A 22 -3.63 14.73 10.94
N VAL A 23 -3.17 13.63 11.51
CA VAL A 23 -2.80 12.43 10.77
C VAL A 23 -3.64 11.27 11.25
N PHE A 24 -4.35 10.65 10.34
CA PHE A 24 -5.14 9.45 10.57
C PHE A 24 -4.43 8.23 9.99
N VAL A 25 -4.17 7.26 10.83
CA VAL A 25 -3.45 6.04 10.45
C VAL A 25 -4.43 4.87 10.38
N VAL A 26 -4.77 4.47 9.17
CA VAL A 26 -5.51 3.22 8.93
C VAL A 26 -4.53 2.07 9.04
N ILE A 27 -4.66 1.27 10.11
CA ILE A 27 -3.69 0.24 10.46
C ILE A 27 -4.35 -1.15 10.57
N ASP A 28 -3.66 -2.16 10.05
CA ASP A 28 -4.08 -3.55 10.24
C ASP A 28 -4.04 -3.92 11.73
N SER A 29 -5.17 -4.38 12.26
CA SER A 29 -5.31 -4.78 13.67
C SER A 29 -4.37 -5.91 14.11
N ASN A 30 -3.81 -6.66 13.17
CA ASN A 30 -2.83 -7.70 13.45
C ASN A 30 -1.42 -7.14 13.72
N LEU A 31 -1.17 -5.87 13.40
CA LEU A 31 0.11 -5.19 13.57
C LEU A 31 0.30 -4.59 14.97
N LYS A 32 -0.27 -5.18 16.01
CA LYS A 32 -0.15 -4.71 17.41
C LYS A 32 1.29 -4.37 17.82
N PRO A 33 2.33 -5.14 17.45
CA PRO A 33 3.72 -4.81 17.80
C PRO A 33 4.21 -3.46 17.27
N PHE A 34 3.57 -2.93 16.22
CA PHE A 34 3.93 -1.64 15.62
C PHE A 34 3.03 -0.48 16.04
N PHE A 35 1.95 -0.72 16.82
CA PHE A 35 1.03 0.35 17.23
C PHE A 35 1.75 1.47 17.98
N GLY A 36 2.73 1.16 18.83
CA GLY A 36 3.51 2.16 19.55
C GLY A 36 4.26 3.15 18.65
N LEU A 37 4.60 2.77 17.41
CA LEU A 37 5.23 3.69 16.45
C LEU A 37 4.27 4.79 15.98
N PHE A 38 2.97 4.53 16.06
CA PHE A 38 1.92 5.39 15.51
C PHE A 38 0.98 5.96 16.58
N GLU A 39 1.20 5.67 17.88
CA GLU A 39 0.29 6.04 18.98
C GLU A 39 0.06 7.56 19.13
N ARG A 40 0.98 8.37 18.64
CA ARG A 40 0.84 9.83 18.60
C ARG A 40 -0.13 10.34 17.53
N TYR A 41 -0.59 9.48 16.63
CA TYR A 41 -1.55 9.76 15.57
C TYR A 41 -2.92 9.18 15.89
N GLU A 42 -3.92 9.55 15.12
CA GLU A 42 -5.27 9.03 15.27
C GLU A 42 -5.41 7.67 14.57
N LEU A 43 -5.32 6.59 15.34
CA LEU A 43 -5.38 5.23 14.79
C LEU A 43 -6.81 4.84 14.43
N ILE A 44 -6.98 4.27 13.24
CA ILE A 44 -8.18 3.61 12.76
C ILE A 44 -7.82 2.14 12.49
N PRO A 45 -7.92 1.26 13.50
CA PRO A 45 -7.62 -0.15 13.30
C PRO A 45 -8.69 -0.80 12.43
N ILE A 46 -8.27 -1.58 11.44
CA ILE A 46 -9.15 -2.39 10.61
C ILE A 46 -8.72 -3.86 10.64
N GLN A 47 -9.68 -4.76 10.59
CA GLN A 47 -9.37 -6.15 10.31
C GLN A 47 -9.06 -6.30 8.83
N THR A 48 -8.09 -7.16 8.49
CA THR A 48 -7.68 -7.36 7.11
C THR A 48 -7.91 -8.81 6.70
N SER A 49 -8.78 -8.98 5.76
CA SER A 49 -9.00 -10.22 5.02
C SER A 49 -9.67 -9.87 3.70
N GLU A 50 -9.60 -10.78 2.74
CA GLU A 50 -10.25 -10.58 1.45
C GLU A 50 -11.77 -10.35 1.58
N LYS A 51 -12.40 -10.91 2.64
CA LYS A 51 -13.84 -10.78 2.91
C LYS A 51 -14.23 -9.36 3.36
N VAL A 52 -13.33 -8.64 4.00
CA VAL A 52 -13.61 -7.27 4.49
C VAL A 52 -13.11 -6.18 3.55
N LYS A 53 -12.51 -6.53 2.42
CA LYS A 53 -12.10 -5.60 1.39
C LYS A 53 -13.32 -5.10 0.59
N THR A 54 -14.21 -4.36 1.27
CA THR A 54 -15.54 -3.98 0.76
C THR A 54 -15.84 -2.50 0.99
N PHE A 55 -16.93 -2.02 0.39
CA PHE A 55 -17.45 -0.67 0.66
C PHE A 55 -17.79 -0.45 2.14
N ALA A 56 -18.30 -1.46 2.86
CA ALA A 56 -18.63 -1.33 4.27
C ALA A 56 -17.38 -0.98 5.12
N THR A 57 -16.21 -1.51 4.78
CA THR A 57 -14.97 -1.13 5.47
C THR A 57 -14.52 0.29 5.11
N VAL A 58 -14.72 0.72 3.88
CA VAL A 58 -14.45 2.11 3.47
C VAL A 58 -15.42 3.07 4.19
N GLU A 59 -16.69 2.72 4.29
CA GLU A 59 -17.70 3.46 5.05
C GLU A 59 -17.29 3.60 6.52
N TYR A 60 -16.92 2.51 7.18
CA TYR A 60 -16.37 2.53 8.54
C TYR A 60 -15.16 3.49 8.68
N ILE A 61 -14.20 3.43 7.77
CA ILE A 61 -13.04 4.34 7.79
C ILE A 61 -13.51 5.81 7.71
N ILE A 62 -14.45 6.12 6.83
CA ILE A 62 -14.98 7.47 6.66
C ILE A 62 -15.79 7.91 7.89
N GLU A 63 -16.60 7.04 8.47
CA GLU A 63 -17.33 7.31 9.72
C GLU A 63 -16.37 7.65 10.86
N GLN A 64 -15.30 6.88 11.03
CA GLN A 64 -14.29 7.16 12.04
C GLN A 64 -13.63 8.54 11.88
N LEU A 65 -13.49 9.03 10.65
CA LEU A 65 -12.98 10.38 10.38
C LEU A 65 -14.01 11.45 10.76
N LEU A 66 -15.25 11.25 10.38
CA LEU A 66 -16.34 12.19 10.66
C LEU A 66 -16.60 12.30 12.17
N GLU A 67 -16.67 11.19 12.89
CA GLU A 67 -16.85 11.14 14.35
C GLU A 67 -15.74 11.90 15.09
N ARG A 68 -14.52 11.83 14.58
CA ARG A 68 -13.34 12.54 15.14
C ARG A 68 -13.21 13.97 14.63
N GLY A 69 -14.20 14.47 13.89
CA GLY A 69 -14.25 15.86 13.44
C GLY A 69 -13.26 16.21 12.34
N ALA A 70 -12.81 15.24 11.56
CA ALA A 70 -11.99 15.48 10.38
C ALA A 70 -12.68 16.37 9.34
N ASP A 71 -14.01 16.51 9.43
CA ASP A 71 -14.81 17.37 8.56
C ASP A 71 -14.85 18.83 9.00
N ARG A 72 -14.68 19.09 10.29
CA ARG A 72 -14.90 20.44 10.86
C ARG A 72 -13.81 21.45 10.57
N ASN A 73 -12.62 20.98 10.15
CA ASN A 73 -11.45 21.83 9.93
C ASN A 73 -11.26 22.27 8.48
N ILE A 74 -12.23 22.06 7.61
CA ILE A 74 -12.29 22.75 6.33
C ILE A 74 -13.15 23.97 6.59
N ASN A 75 -12.53 25.13 6.74
CA ASN A 75 -13.25 26.40 6.70
C ASN A 75 -14.10 26.40 5.43
N ALA A 76 -15.41 26.53 5.60
CA ALA A 76 -16.41 26.49 4.54
C ALA A 76 -16.24 27.60 3.50
N ASP A 77 -15.29 28.49 3.71
CA ASP A 77 -15.03 29.67 2.89
C ASP A 77 -14.32 29.39 1.57
N ALA A 78 -14.08 28.13 1.23
CA ALA A 78 -13.36 27.75 0.01
C ALA A 78 -14.14 26.88 -0.97
N ILE A 79 -15.46 26.85 -0.91
CA ILE A 79 -16.26 26.29 -2.01
C ILE A 79 -16.51 27.41 -3.02
N ILE A 80 -15.58 27.59 -3.95
CA ILE A 80 -15.88 28.35 -5.16
C ILE A 80 -16.65 27.43 -6.09
N ALA A 81 -17.99 27.43 -5.96
CA ALA A 81 -18.85 26.89 -7.00
C ALA A 81 -18.80 27.86 -8.17
N VAL A 82 -17.96 27.56 -9.16
CA VAL A 82 -18.00 28.30 -10.44
C VAL A 82 -19.25 27.82 -11.18
N TYR A 83 -20.35 28.56 -11.03
CA TYR A 83 -21.50 28.40 -11.91
C TYR A 83 -21.23 29.11 -13.24
N PRO A 84 -21.43 28.45 -14.39
CA PRO A 84 -21.02 28.97 -15.69
C PRO A 84 -21.94 30.05 -16.25
N PHE A 85 -22.76 30.74 -15.44
CA PHE A 85 -23.78 31.68 -15.92
C PHE A 85 -23.78 33.08 -15.30
N THR A 86 -22.63 33.63 -14.89
CA THR A 86 -22.55 35.06 -14.60
C THR A 86 -21.42 35.74 -15.38
N PRO A 87 -21.67 36.91 -16.01
CA PRO A 87 -20.67 37.53 -16.88
C PRO A 87 -19.50 38.20 -16.16
N GLN A 88 -19.34 38.07 -14.89
CA GLN A 88 -18.16 38.60 -14.16
C GLN A 88 -17.70 37.61 -13.10
N PRO A 89 -16.45 37.11 -13.16
CA PRO A 89 -15.88 36.26 -12.10
C PRO A 89 -15.54 37.15 -10.89
N VAL A 90 -16.30 37.05 -9.82
CA VAL A 90 -15.85 37.52 -8.52
C VAL A 90 -14.90 36.44 -7.97
N ILE A 91 -13.62 36.64 -8.21
CA ILE A 91 -12.56 35.81 -7.59
C ILE A 91 -12.38 36.34 -6.17
N SER A 92 -13.13 35.84 -5.22
CA SER A 92 -12.73 35.93 -3.82
C SER A 92 -11.66 34.80 -3.60
N GLN A 93 -10.41 35.22 -3.48
CA GLN A 93 -9.33 34.36 -3.01
C GLN A 93 -9.57 34.04 -1.54
N ALA A 94 -10.34 32.98 -1.27
CA ALA A 94 -10.29 32.32 0.01
C ALA A 94 -8.96 31.56 0.06
N ILE A 95 -8.03 32.04 0.85
CA ILE A 95 -6.78 31.34 1.16
C ILE A 95 -7.19 30.13 2.01
N ILE A 96 -7.32 28.95 1.37
CA ILE A 96 -7.40 27.70 2.12
C ILE A 96 -6.07 27.56 2.84
N SER A 97 -6.08 27.65 4.16
CA SER A 97 -4.92 27.22 4.94
C SER A 97 -4.68 25.75 4.62
N VAL A 98 -3.60 25.46 3.91
CA VAL A 98 -3.20 24.09 3.55
C VAL A 98 -2.94 23.23 4.81
N SER A 99 -2.89 23.85 6.01
CA SER A 99 -2.68 23.22 7.30
C SER A 99 -3.84 22.33 7.78
N ASP A 100 -5.05 22.55 7.30
CA ASP A 100 -6.25 21.96 7.90
C ASP A 100 -6.76 20.68 7.22
N VAL A 101 -6.17 20.32 6.08
CA VAL A 101 -6.54 19.07 5.39
C VAL A 101 -5.87 17.88 6.06
N PRO A 102 -6.62 16.89 6.54
CA PRO A 102 -6.04 15.68 7.16
C PRO A 102 -5.20 14.89 6.15
N VAL A 103 -4.23 14.15 6.68
CA VAL A 103 -3.40 13.23 5.88
C VAL A 103 -3.69 11.80 6.31
N PHE A 104 -3.86 10.91 5.36
CA PHE A 104 -4.03 9.48 5.61
C PHE A 104 -2.72 8.74 5.49
N VAL A 105 -2.53 7.78 6.37
CA VAL A 105 -1.41 6.84 6.28
C VAL A 105 -1.98 5.42 6.38
N GLY A 106 -1.81 4.62 5.34
CA GLY A 106 -2.18 3.20 5.34
C GLY A 106 -1.00 2.35 5.78
N VAL A 107 -1.14 1.67 6.93
CA VAL A 107 -0.11 0.79 7.52
C VAL A 107 -0.60 -0.64 7.50
N GLY A 108 -0.06 -1.48 6.60
CA GLY A 108 -0.53 -2.86 6.45
C GLY A 108 -0.14 -3.51 5.13
N GLY A 109 -0.74 -4.65 4.85
CA GLY A 109 -0.62 -5.36 3.57
C GLY A 109 -1.42 -4.69 2.45
N GLY A 110 -1.49 -5.35 1.29
CA GLY A 110 -2.18 -4.84 0.10
C GLY A 110 -3.65 -4.50 0.32
N ILE A 111 -4.35 -5.25 1.18
CA ILE A 111 -5.75 -4.96 1.53
C ILE A 111 -5.86 -3.61 2.25
N THR A 112 -4.98 -3.35 3.21
CA THR A 112 -4.96 -2.08 3.95
C THR A 112 -4.63 -0.90 3.06
N THR A 113 -3.61 -1.04 2.19
CA THR A 113 -3.22 0.02 1.26
C THR A 113 -4.33 0.32 0.26
N ASP A 114 -5.00 -0.71 -0.29
CA ASP A 114 -6.12 -0.53 -1.21
C ASP A 114 -7.32 0.16 -0.56
N LEU A 115 -7.72 -0.25 0.65
CA LEU A 115 -8.81 0.35 1.42
C LEU A 115 -8.51 1.80 1.81
N CYS A 116 -7.30 2.06 2.34
CA CYS A 116 -6.87 3.40 2.72
C CYS A 116 -6.79 4.33 1.50
N GLY A 117 -6.16 3.89 0.41
CA GLY A 117 -6.03 4.68 -0.80
C GLY A 117 -7.38 4.96 -1.47
N PHE A 118 -8.30 3.99 -1.46
CA PHE A 118 -9.65 4.20 -1.99
C PHE A 118 -10.44 5.15 -1.10
N ALA A 119 -10.44 4.97 0.23
CA ALA A 119 -11.08 5.89 1.15
C ALA A 119 -10.55 7.33 0.99
N ALA A 120 -9.21 7.49 0.93
CA ALA A 120 -8.57 8.78 0.70
C ALA A 120 -8.96 9.41 -0.64
N SER A 121 -9.10 8.60 -1.69
CA SER A 121 -9.44 9.08 -3.04
C SER A 121 -10.86 9.61 -3.15
N VAL A 122 -11.80 9.08 -2.36
CA VAL A 122 -13.22 9.44 -2.42
C VAL A 122 -13.64 10.41 -1.30
N TYR A 123 -12.99 10.33 -0.13
CA TYR A 123 -13.28 11.23 0.98
C TYR A 123 -13.01 12.69 0.56
N LYS A 124 -14.03 13.53 0.69
CA LYS A 124 -13.96 14.97 0.27
C LYS A 124 -13.41 15.19 -1.15
N ARG A 125 -13.66 14.25 -2.05
CA ARG A 125 -13.19 14.25 -3.45
C ARG A 125 -11.68 14.09 -3.60
N GLY A 126 -11.02 13.57 -2.59
CA GLY A 126 -9.61 13.26 -2.56
C GLY A 126 -8.84 14.05 -1.49
N ILE A 127 -8.15 13.31 -0.64
CA ILE A 127 -7.20 13.87 0.35
C ILE A 127 -5.84 13.22 0.16
N ARG A 128 -4.82 13.86 0.72
CA ARG A 128 -3.42 13.38 0.66
C ARG A 128 -3.27 12.10 1.46
N PHE A 129 -2.49 11.15 0.96
CA PHE A 129 -2.20 9.92 1.67
C PHE A 129 -0.82 9.37 1.36
N GLY A 130 -0.29 8.54 2.26
CA GLY A 130 0.94 7.78 2.12
C GLY A 130 0.75 6.34 2.57
N PHE A 131 1.71 5.48 2.23
CA PHE A 131 1.67 4.07 2.59
C PHE A 131 2.91 3.62 3.35
N VAL A 132 2.71 2.73 4.32
CA VAL A 132 3.72 1.93 5.00
C VAL A 132 3.35 0.46 4.79
N PRO A 133 3.76 -0.16 3.65
CA PRO A 133 3.45 -1.54 3.36
C PRO A 133 4.23 -2.49 4.29
N THR A 134 3.52 -3.44 4.90
CA THR A 134 4.10 -4.34 5.91
C THR A 134 4.17 -5.80 5.48
N THR A 135 3.70 -6.13 4.27
CA THR A 135 3.89 -7.46 3.66
C THR A 135 4.84 -7.36 2.49
N LEU A 136 5.61 -8.42 2.20
CA LEU A 136 6.52 -8.43 1.05
C LEU A 136 5.76 -8.13 -0.26
N LEU A 137 4.60 -8.75 -0.46
CA LEU A 137 3.73 -8.50 -1.61
C LEU A 137 3.37 -7.02 -1.75
N ALA A 138 3.02 -6.35 -0.65
CA ALA A 138 2.68 -4.93 -0.69
C ALA A 138 3.91 -4.05 -0.93
N GLN A 139 5.08 -4.41 -0.39
CA GLN A 139 6.32 -3.66 -0.56
C GLN A 139 6.83 -3.66 -2.01
N VAL A 140 6.66 -4.77 -2.72
CA VAL A 140 7.18 -4.92 -4.08
C VAL A 140 6.13 -4.73 -5.17
N ASP A 141 4.84 -4.80 -4.81
CA ASP A 141 3.75 -4.79 -5.80
C ASP A 141 2.55 -3.95 -5.37
N ALA A 142 1.71 -4.40 -4.44
CA ALA A 142 0.37 -3.88 -4.24
C ALA A 142 0.30 -2.39 -3.87
N SER A 143 1.24 -1.84 -3.09
CA SER A 143 1.25 -0.42 -2.72
C SER A 143 1.73 0.51 -3.83
N ILE A 144 2.31 -0.03 -4.91
CA ILE A 144 2.96 0.73 -5.97
C ILE A 144 2.04 0.79 -7.20
N GLY A 145 1.80 2.01 -7.70
CA GLY A 145 1.10 2.18 -8.97
C GLY A 145 -0.32 2.71 -8.85
N GLY A 146 -0.74 3.10 -7.64
CA GLY A 146 -1.95 3.88 -7.39
C GLY A 146 -3.27 3.18 -7.66
N LYS A 147 -3.28 1.89 -7.96
CA LYS A 147 -4.51 1.12 -8.04
C LYS A 147 -5.03 0.89 -6.62
N ASN A 148 -6.15 1.52 -6.27
CA ASN A 148 -6.80 1.37 -4.98
C ASN A 148 -8.23 0.91 -5.20
N GLY A 149 -8.75 0.01 -4.38
CA GLY A 149 -10.10 -0.45 -4.62
C GLY A 149 -10.60 -1.50 -3.67
N VAL A 150 -11.85 -1.87 -3.91
CA VAL A 150 -12.61 -2.83 -3.12
C VAL A 150 -13.19 -3.93 -4.00
N ASN A 151 -13.52 -5.02 -3.35
CA ASN A 151 -14.30 -6.08 -3.96
C ASN A 151 -15.78 -5.68 -4.03
N PHE A 152 -16.45 -6.12 -5.08
CA PHE A 152 -17.87 -5.92 -5.25
C PHE A 152 -18.54 -7.27 -5.48
N HIS A 153 -19.32 -7.73 -4.50
CA HIS A 153 -19.88 -9.09 -4.48
C HIS A 153 -18.79 -10.16 -4.66
N ALA A 154 -18.91 -11.00 -5.67
CA ALA A 154 -17.95 -12.06 -5.97
C ALA A 154 -16.75 -11.60 -6.84
N TYR A 155 -16.70 -10.33 -7.21
CA TYR A 155 -15.66 -9.80 -8.11
C TYR A 155 -14.59 -9.07 -7.30
N LYS A 156 -13.34 -9.53 -7.42
CA LYS A 156 -12.19 -8.89 -6.77
C LYS A 156 -11.81 -7.59 -7.51
N ASN A 157 -11.46 -6.55 -6.74
CA ASN A 157 -10.92 -5.28 -7.22
C ASN A 157 -11.76 -4.61 -8.32
N MET A 158 -13.08 -4.80 -8.31
CA MET A 158 -13.96 -4.33 -9.38
C MET A 158 -14.22 -2.82 -9.32
N VAL A 159 -14.20 -2.24 -8.12
CA VAL A 159 -14.47 -0.81 -7.93
C VAL A 159 -13.27 -0.16 -7.25
N GLY A 160 -12.79 0.93 -7.84
CA GLY A 160 -11.62 1.61 -7.31
C GLY A 160 -11.24 2.85 -8.10
N THR A 161 -10.09 3.39 -7.74
CA THR A 161 -9.49 4.58 -8.36
C THR A 161 -8.05 4.28 -8.77
N ILE A 162 -7.52 5.10 -9.68
CA ILE A 162 -6.08 5.16 -9.93
C ILE A 162 -5.59 6.50 -9.37
N THR A 163 -5.17 6.48 -8.10
CA THR A 163 -4.70 7.64 -7.37
C THR A 163 -3.40 7.31 -6.66
N GLN A 164 -2.34 8.04 -6.97
CA GLN A 164 -1.02 7.79 -6.40
C GLN A 164 -0.93 8.30 -4.96
N PRO A 165 -0.37 7.53 -4.01
CA PRO A 165 0.04 8.06 -2.73
C PRO A 165 1.15 9.10 -2.94
N GLU A 166 1.27 10.08 -2.05
CA GLU A 166 2.37 11.05 -2.12
C GLU A 166 3.73 10.40 -1.85
N TRP A 167 3.75 9.44 -0.95
CA TRP A 167 4.94 8.68 -0.61
C TRP A 167 4.59 7.24 -0.23
N ILE A 168 5.57 6.36 -0.40
CA ILE A 168 5.53 4.97 0.05
C ILE A 168 6.80 4.73 0.86
N TYR A 169 6.65 4.37 2.13
CA TYR A 169 7.76 4.03 3.01
C TYR A 169 7.88 2.52 3.16
N ILE A 170 8.80 1.93 2.41
CA ILE A 170 9.12 0.51 2.47
C ILE A 170 10.15 0.29 3.57
N CYS A 171 9.77 -0.46 4.60
CA CYS A 171 10.63 -0.82 5.72
C CYS A 171 10.74 -2.34 5.82
N THR A 172 11.96 -2.89 5.68
CA THR A 172 12.15 -4.34 5.75
C THR A 172 11.94 -4.90 7.15
N ASP A 173 12.15 -4.08 8.21
CA ASP A 173 11.82 -4.47 9.59
C ASP A 173 10.33 -4.78 9.80
N ALA A 174 9.44 -4.20 8.99
CA ALA A 174 8.02 -4.52 9.02
C ALA A 174 7.71 -5.98 8.68
N LEU A 175 8.60 -6.67 7.96
CA LEU A 175 8.42 -8.05 7.53
C LEU A 175 8.64 -9.07 8.67
N ARG A 176 9.22 -8.67 9.80
CA ARG A 176 9.49 -9.59 10.92
C ARG A 176 8.23 -10.16 11.57
N THR A 177 7.07 -9.50 11.42
CA THR A 177 5.79 -10.00 11.93
C THR A 177 5.00 -10.80 10.90
N LEU A 178 5.52 -10.89 9.67
CA LEU A 178 4.83 -11.56 8.57
C LEU A 178 4.91 -13.09 8.73
N SER A 179 3.80 -13.76 8.48
CA SER A 179 3.82 -15.23 8.49
C SER A 179 4.68 -15.77 7.36
N PRO A 180 5.33 -16.96 7.53
CA PRO A 180 6.13 -17.57 6.47
C PRO A 180 5.37 -17.79 5.17
N ARG A 181 4.07 -18.08 5.26
CA ARG A 181 3.20 -18.28 4.10
C ARG A 181 2.99 -16.98 3.33
N GLU A 182 2.70 -15.89 4.02
CA GLU A 182 2.54 -14.56 3.40
C GLU A 182 3.84 -14.06 2.81
N PHE A 183 4.97 -14.31 3.48
CA PHE A 183 6.28 -13.96 2.95
C PHE A 183 6.55 -14.67 1.62
N ARG A 184 6.32 -16.00 1.56
CA ARG A 184 6.47 -16.80 0.33
C ARG A 184 5.55 -16.34 -0.78
N ALA A 185 4.32 -15.95 -0.47
CA ALA A 185 3.41 -15.37 -1.46
C ALA A 185 3.98 -14.09 -2.10
N GLY A 186 4.72 -13.27 -1.34
CA GLY A 186 5.41 -12.09 -1.88
C GLY A 186 6.60 -12.43 -2.78
N ILE A 187 7.28 -13.56 -2.55
CA ILE A 187 8.43 -13.99 -3.38
C ILE A 187 8.01 -14.18 -4.85
N ALA A 188 6.81 -14.67 -5.11
CA ALA A 188 6.33 -14.87 -6.47
C ALA A 188 6.34 -13.56 -7.28
N GLU A 189 5.92 -12.45 -6.68
CA GLU A 189 5.92 -11.15 -7.34
C GLU A 189 7.33 -10.58 -7.54
N VAL A 190 8.25 -10.83 -6.61
CA VAL A 190 9.68 -10.50 -6.77
C VAL A 190 10.25 -11.21 -7.99
N LEU A 191 10.07 -12.54 -8.04
CA LEU A 191 10.60 -13.36 -9.12
C LEU A 191 9.94 -13.04 -10.45
N LYS A 192 8.62 -12.82 -10.48
CA LYS A 192 7.89 -12.38 -11.67
C LYS A 192 8.49 -11.08 -12.25
N THR A 193 8.76 -10.10 -11.41
CA THR A 193 9.35 -8.83 -11.84
C THR A 193 10.72 -9.04 -12.45
N PHE A 194 11.57 -9.84 -11.83
CA PHE A 194 12.91 -10.09 -12.38
C PHE A 194 12.91 -10.99 -13.62
N ILE A 195 11.97 -11.94 -13.75
CA ILE A 195 11.78 -12.69 -15.00
C ILE A 195 11.52 -11.73 -16.15
N LEU A 196 10.72 -10.69 -15.92
CA LEU A 196 10.34 -9.74 -16.96
C LEU A 196 11.46 -8.74 -17.32
N PHE A 197 12.27 -8.32 -16.33
CA PHE A 197 13.10 -7.14 -16.50
C PHE A 197 14.58 -7.33 -16.18
N ASP A 198 14.98 -8.37 -15.42
CA ASP A 198 16.35 -8.53 -14.96
C ASP A 198 16.75 -9.98 -14.67
N ALA A 199 17.28 -10.66 -15.66
CA ALA A 199 17.69 -12.07 -15.53
C ALA A 199 18.86 -12.28 -14.53
N GLU A 200 19.69 -11.26 -14.28
CA GLU A 200 20.78 -11.36 -13.30
C GLU A 200 20.21 -11.31 -11.88
N TYR A 201 19.35 -10.33 -11.59
CA TYR A 201 18.68 -10.24 -10.30
C TYR A 201 17.72 -11.39 -10.06
N TYR A 202 17.12 -11.98 -11.11
CA TYR A 202 16.35 -13.22 -10.97
C TYR A 202 17.19 -14.33 -10.34
N ARG A 203 18.39 -14.60 -10.85
CA ARG A 203 19.29 -15.62 -10.29
C ARG A 203 19.71 -15.28 -8.85
N LYS A 204 20.06 -14.02 -8.57
CA LYS A 204 20.41 -13.57 -7.22
C LYS A 204 19.25 -13.76 -6.24
N ALA A 205 18.04 -13.40 -6.63
CA ALA A 205 16.86 -13.57 -5.78
C ALA A 205 16.53 -15.05 -5.51
N VAL A 206 16.60 -15.90 -6.54
CA VAL A 206 16.41 -17.35 -6.37
C VAL A 206 17.43 -17.93 -5.40
N ASP A 207 18.72 -17.60 -5.55
CA ASP A 207 19.78 -18.06 -4.65
C ASP A 207 19.58 -17.56 -3.22
N TYR A 208 19.25 -16.28 -3.05
CA TYR A 208 18.96 -15.67 -1.74
C TYR A 208 17.81 -16.41 -1.03
N PHE A 209 16.66 -16.57 -1.70
CA PHE A 209 15.48 -17.21 -1.10
C PHE A 209 15.71 -18.71 -0.81
N ALA A 210 16.49 -19.40 -1.63
CA ALA A 210 16.88 -20.79 -1.37
C ALA A 210 17.77 -20.91 -0.10
N ARG A 211 18.75 -20.00 0.06
CA ARG A 211 19.61 -19.94 1.25
C ARG A 211 18.79 -19.61 2.51
N MET A 212 17.88 -18.66 2.40
CA MET A 212 16.99 -18.27 3.49
C MET A 212 16.11 -19.47 3.93
N GLU A 213 15.46 -20.16 3.01
CA GLU A 213 14.64 -21.35 3.31
C GLU A 213 15.46 -22.46 3.97
N ALA A 214 16.68 -22.70 3.49
CA ALA A 214 17.59 -23.69 4.08
C ALA A 214 18.00 -23.30 5.52
N HIS A 215 18.23 -22.01 5.76
CA HIS A 215 18.54 -21.48 7.10
C HIS A 215 17.35 -21.67 8.05
N LEU A 216 16.14 -21.30 7.65
CA LEU A 216 14.93 -21.42 8.44
C LEU A 216 14.62 -22.87 8.82
N ARG A 217 14.79 -23.81 7.88
CA ARG A 217 14.62 -25.26 8.15
C ARG A 217 15.60 -25.77 9.19
N LYS A 218 16.85 -25.32 9.19
CA LYS A 218 17.87 -25.71 10.18
C LYS A 218 17.61 -25.11 11.57
N ALA A 219 17.14 -23.87 11.62
CA ALA A 219 16.89 -23.19 12.89
C ALA A 219 15.64 -23.71 13.62
N GLY A 220 14.79 -24.51 12.96
CA GLY A 220 13.53 -25.00 13.54
C GLY A 220 12.54 -23.90 13.88
N THR A 221 12.81 -22.67 13.48
CA THR A 221 12.01 -21.49 13.73
C THR A 221 11.25 -21.10 12.48
N CYS A 222 9.95 -21.04 12.59
CA CYS A 222 9.13 -20.26 11.66
C CYS A 222 9.44 -18.79 11.89
N CYS A 223 9.56 -17.99 10.80
CA CYS A 223 9.79 -16.55 10.85
C CYS A 223 8.83 -15.87 11.86
N GLY A 224 9.31 -15.61 13.02
CA GLY A 224 8.63 -14.92 14.11
C GLY A 224 9.70 -14.40 15.06
N GLY A 225 10.16 -13.19 14.84
CA GLY A 225 10.81 -12.43 15.89
C GLY A 225 12.29 -12.10 15.77
N GLU A 226 13.18 -12.76 15.01
CA GLU A 226 14.59 -12.32 15.03
C GLU A 226 15.44 -12.65 13.79
N CYS A 227 14.88 -13.26 12.76
CA CYS A 227 15.70 -13.72 11.63
C CYS A 227 15.26 -13.13 10.29
N VAL A 228 15.58 -11.85 10.06
CA VAL A 228 15.70 -11.38 8.68
C VAL A 228 17.10 -11.82 8.20
N TYR A 229 17.19 -13.04 7.70
CA TYR A 229 18.42 -13.57 7.11
C TYR A 229 18.93 -12.62 6.04
N GLY A 230 20.13 -12.05 6.24
CA GLY A 230 20.73 -11.14 5.27
C GLY A 230 19.87 -9.91 4.96
N GLN A 231 19.49 -9.13 5.97
CA GLN A 231 18.59 -7.97 5.84
C GLN A 231 19.02 -6.98 4.75
N GLU A 232 20.30 -6.74 4.58
CA GLU A 232 20.82 -5.84 3.53
C GLU A 232 20.52 -6.38 2.13
N GLU A 233 20.76 -7.70 1.92
CA GLU A 233 20.50 -8.34 0.62
C GLU A 233 19.01 -8.37 0.31
N LEU A 234 18.16 -8.65 1.29
CA LEU A 234 16.70 -8.57 1.14
C LEU A 234 16.25 -7.14 0.80
N THR A 235 16.77 -6.15 1.50
CA THR A 235 16.45 -4.75 1.25
C THR A 235 16.81 -4.36 -0.18
N GLU A 236 17.95 -4.82 -0.70
CA GLU A 236 18.35 -4.53 -2.08
C GLU A 236 17.49 -5.25 -3.11
N ILE A 237 17.09 -6.50 -2.86
CA ILE A 237 16.13 -7.23 -3.70
C ILE A 237 14.80 -6.50 -3.77
N ILE A 238 14.25 -6.10 -2.62
CA ILE A 238 13.00 -5.32 -2.53
C ILE A 238 13.15 -3.99 -3.26
N ARG A 239 14.24 -3.28 -3.04
CA ARG A 239 14.55 -2.00 -3.70
C ARG A 239 14.50 -2.14 -5.21
N LYS A 240 15.22 -3.10 -5.76
CA LYS A 240 15.28 -3.34 -7.21
C LYS A 240 13.92 -3.68 -7.78
N THR A 241 13.18 -4.59 -7.12
CA THR A 241 11.82 -4.97 -7.54
C THR A 241 10.89 -3.76 -7.57
N ALA A 242 10.85 -2.98 -6.50
CA ALA A 242 10.02 -1.78 -6.40
C ALA A 242 10.38 -0.73 -7.46
N LEU A 243 11.67 -0.51 -7.72
CA LEU A 243 12.12 0.44 -8.75
C LEU A 243 11.71 0.01 -10.16
N TYR A 244 11.79 -1.29 -10.51
CA TYR A 244 11.29 -1.79 -11.80
C TYR A 244 9.81 -1.53 -11.94
N LYS A 245 9.02 -1.82 -10.91
CA LYS A 245 7.59 -1.54 -10.95
C LYS A 245 7.29 -0.05 -11.07
N CYS A 246 7.97 0.80 -10.30
CA CYS A 246 7.83 2.26 -10.40
C CYS A 246 8.10 2.73 -11.84
N ALA A 247 9.19 2.28 -12.45
CA ALA A 247 9.55 2.66 -13.81
C ALA A 247 8.48 2.25 -14.85
N VAL A 248 7.89 1.07 -14.71
CA VAL A 248 6.77 0.62 -15.57
C VAL A 248 5.53 1.47 -15.35
N VAL A 249 5.17 1.75 -14.09
CA VAL A 249 4.01 2.59 -13.76
C VAL A 249 4.19 4.02 -14.27
N GLU A 250 5.40 4.55 -14.25
CA GLU A 250 5.71 5.89 -14.76
C GLU A 250 5.44 5.99 -16.27
N ARG A 251 5.81 4.95 -17.03
CA ARG A 251 5.57 4.90 -18.47
C ARG A 251 4.14 4.54 -18.86
N ASP A 252 3.43 3.81 -18.00
CA ASP A 252 2.06 3.33 -18.28
C ASP A 252 1.19 3.29 -17.02
N ALA A 253 0.83 4.46 -16.49
CA ALA A 253 0.04 4.61 -15.26
C ALA A 253 -1.34 3.92 -15.35
N PHE A 254 -1.96 3.90 -16.54
CA PHE A 254 -3.31 3.40 -16.77
C PHE A 254 -3.38 1.97 -17.33
N GLU A 255 -2.24 1.27 -17.41
CA GLU A 255 -2.16 -0.13 -17.88
C GLU A 255 -2.74 -0.36 -19.29
N LYS A 256 -2.42 0.53 -20.18
CA LYS A 256 -2.82 0.41 -21.59
C LYS A 256 -1.80 -0.34 -22.45
N GLY A 257 -0.57 -0.46 -22.01
CA GLY A 257 0.58 -1.02 -22.72
C GLY A 257 1.47 -1.90 -21.87
N GLU A 258 2.70 -1.45 -21.60
CA GLU A 258 3.79 -2.20 -20.95
C GLU A 258 3.39 -2.73 -19.53
N ARG A 259 2.62 -1.96 -18.77
CA ARG A 259 2.19 -2.38 -17.44
C ARG A 259 1.39 -3.69 -17.43
N ARG A 260 0.78 -4.08 -18.56
CA ARG A 260 0.10 -5.37 -18.71
C ARG A 260 1.04 -6.56 -18.55
N LEU A 261 2.34 -6.40 -18.82
CA LEU A 261 3.34 -7.45 -18.60
C LEU A 261 3.40 -7.89 -17.14
N LEU A 262 3.11 -6.99 -16.20
CA LEU A 262 3.04 -7.31 -14.76
C LEU A 262 1.91 -8.29 -14.42
N ASN A 263 0.99 -8.55 -15.34
CA ASN A 263 -0.06 -9.58 -15.19
C ASN A 263 0.39 -10.97 -15.68
N LEU A 264 1.69 -11.19 -15.90
CA LEU A 264 2.23 -12.53 -16.19
C LEU A 264 1.76 -13.53 -15.12
N GLY A 265 1.17 -14.64 -15.55
CA GLY A 265 0.61 -15.67 -14.67
C GLY A 265 -0.79 -15.37 -14.11
N HIS A 266 -1.24 -14.13 -14.07
CA HIS A 266 -2.49 -13.72 -13.39
C HIS A 266 -3.77 -14.34 -13.97
N THR A 267 -3.82 -14.64 -15.25
CA THR A 267 -5.01 -15.29 -15.86
C THR A 267 -5.28 -16.65 -15.21
N PHE A 268 -4.24 -17.46 -15.01
CA PHE A 268 -4.34 -18.75 -14.32
C PHE A 268 -4.51 -18.55 -12.82
N ALA A 269 -3.75 -17.64 -12.21
CA ALA A 269 -3.83 -17.33 -10.80
C ALA A 269 -5.26 -16.98 -10.36
N HIS A 270 -5.92 -16.08 -11.06
CA HIS A 270 -7.31 -15.69 -10.74
C HIS A 270 -8.31 -16.85 -10.88
N ALA A 271 -8.10 -17.74 -11.85
CA ALA A 271 -8.94 -18.93 -12.00
C ALA A 271 -8.74 -19.91 -10.83
N ILE A 272 -7.50 -20.09 -10.39
CA ILE A 272 -7.16 -20.96 -9.26
C ILE A 272 -7.68 -20.37 -7.95
N GLU A 273 -7.44 -19.08 -7.67
CA GLU A 273 -7.93 -18.39 -6.47
C GLU A 273 -9.45 -18.44 -6.31
N LYS A 274 -10.19 -18.46 -7.42
CA LYS A 274 -11.65 -18.54 -7.41
C LYS A 274 -12.14 -19.90 -6.95
N ASN A 275 -11.38 -20.95 -7.15
CA ASN A 275 -11.76 -22.33 -6.89
C ASN A 275 -11.02 -22.98 -5.71
N CYS A 276 -9.90 -22.39 -5.27
CA CYS A 276 -9.05 -22.94 -4.22
C CYS A 276 -8.76 -21.87 -3.15
N PRO A 277 -8.74 -22.22 -1.85
CA PRO A 277 -8.42 -21.28 -0.76
C PRO A 277 -6.91 -21.09 -0.63
N ILE A 278 -6.27 -20.52 -1.65
CA ILE A 278 -4.84 -20.20 -1.69
C ILE A 278 -4.61 -18.71 -1.79
N MET A 279 -3.41 -18.28 -1.41
CA MET A 279 -3.00 -16.87 -1.51
C MET A 279 -2.68 -16.49 -2.95
N HIS A 280 -2.80 -15.19 -3.27
CA HIS A 280 -2.50 -14.65 -4.60
C HIS A 280 -1.13 -15.09 -5.12
N GLY A 281 -0.06 -14.87 -4.36
CA GLY A 281 1.28 -15.25 -4.77
C GLY A 281 1.49 -16.77 -4.91
N GLU A 282 0.75 -17.60 -4.15
CA GLU A 282 0.76 -19.06 -4.33
C GLU A 282 0.10 -19.46 -5.65
N ALA A 283 -0.87 -18.68 -6.12
CA ALA A 283 -1.54 -18.93 -7.38
C ALA A 283 -0.74 -18.42 -8.58
N VAL A 284 0.06 -17.37 -8.40
CA VAL A 284 0.91 -16.78 -9.45
C VAL A 284 2.16 -17.63 -9.69
N ALA A 285 2.72 -18.27 -8.62
CA ALA A 285 3.91 -19.11 -8.68
C ALA A 285 3.65 -20.45 -9.39
#